data_263af129f848cb2deecb4b340d3ad128
#
_entry.id   263af129f848cb2deecb4b340d3ad128
#
_cell.length_a   1.000
_cell.length_b   1.000
_cell.length_c   1.000
_cell.angle_alpha   90.00
_cell.angle_beta   90.00
_cell.angle_gamma   90.00
#
_symmetry.space_group_name_H-M   'P 1'
#
loop_
_entity.id
_entity.type
_entity.pdbx_description
1 polymer ?
#
loop_
_entity_poly.entity_id
_entity_poly.type
_entity_poly.pdbx_seq_one_letter_code
_entity_poly.pdbx_strand_id
1 'polypeptide(L)'
;KIIIATLVLAAICILALIYFNPAVIAPLGIVLPIIFMLLALSVILFAFSYRQSALKAWTYLLVGHFFIITAVLFNAAHIYTIEIVFYASGVVLAFGLGYYCLQKTKAIDNDIALNRFHGYIYESETTGFLFLVAAIGMLGFPITAAFIGIDVIFTYVESDQLILIALLALCFLFIELA
;
A
#
# COMPACT_ATOMS: atom_id res chain seq x y z
N LYS A 1 5.17 6.70 15.59
CA LYS A 1 4.06 7.57 15.12
C LYS A 1 4.60 8.84 14.44
N ILE A 2 5.56 9.54 15.04
CA ILE A 2 6.15 10.78 14.49
C ILE A 2 6.85 10.50 13.14
N ILE A 3 7.64 9.44 13.02
CA ILE A 3 8.37 9.09 11.80
C ILE A 3 7.42 8.82 10.62
N ILE A 4 6.32 8.11 10.84
CA ILE A 4 5.34 7.84 9.79
C ILE A 4 4.65 9.14 9.36
N ALA A 5 4.27 9.99 10.32
CA ALA A 5 3.64 11.28 10.04
C ALA A 5 4.61 12.21 9.27
N THR A 6 5.90 12.23 9.62
CA THR A 6 6.90 13.03 8.89
C THR A 6 7.15 12.49 7.48
N LEU A 7 7.18 11.17 7.28
CA LEU A 7 7.33 10.58 5.95
C LEU A 7 6.12 10.87 5.05
N VAL A 8 4.91 10.75 5.60
CA VAL A 8 3.67 11.10 4.88
C VAL A 8 3.63 12.58 4.54
N LEU A 9 3.98 13.45 5.49
CA LEU A 9 4.04 14.89 5.24
C LEU A 9 5.10 15.26 4.19
N ALA A 10 6.29 14.65 4.28
CA ALA A 10 7.35 14.86 3.28
C ALA A 10 6.90 14.44 1.88
N ALA A 11 6.22 13.30 1.74
CA ALA A 11 5.71 12.83 0.46
C ALA A 11 4.59 13.74 -0.08
N ILE A 12 3.69 14.25 0.78
CA ILE A 12 2.68 15.24 0.38
C ILE A 12 3.35 16.54 -0.10
N CYS A 13 4.38 17.03 0.60
CA CYS A 13 5.15 18.21 0.20
C CYS A 13 5.85 17.99 -1.13
N ILE A 14 6.43 16.81 -1.35
CA ILE A 14 7.08 16.45 -2.61
C ILE A 14 6.06 16.39 -3.74
N LEU A 15 4.90 15.76 -3.53
CA LEU A 15 3.81 15.73 -4.52
C LEU A 15 3.31 17.15 -4.87
N ALA A 16 3.18 18.02 -3.87
CA ALA A 16 2.83 19.41 -4.10
C ALA A 16 3.90 20.14 -4.93
N LEU A 17 5.19 19.94 -4.64
CA LEU A 17 6.29 20.53 -5.41
C LEU A 17 6.29 20.05 -6.87
N ILE A 18 5.99 18.77 -7.12
CA ILE A 18 5.86 18.23 -8.48
C ILE A 18 4.72 18.91 -9.24
N TYR A 19 3.57 19.05 -8.59
CA TYR A 19 2.41 19.66 -9.21
C TYR A 19 2.65 21.13 -9.60
N PHE A 20 3.38 21.88 -8.76
CA PHE A 20 3.63 23.31 -8.99
C PHE A 20 4.88 23.60 -9.82
N ASN A 21 5.84 22.67 -9.95
CA ASN A 21 7.08 22.93 -10.67
C ASN A 21 7.71 21.71 -11.34
N PRO A 22 7.08 21.16 -12.41
CA PRO A 22 7.52 19.92 -13.06
C PRO A 22 8.93 20.01 -13.67
N ALA A 23 9.39 21.22 -14.05
CA ALA A 23 10.71 21.41 -14.65
C ALA A 23 11.89 21.09 -13.70
N VAL A 24 11.70 21.26 -12.39
CA VAL A 24 12.74 20.96 -11.39
C VAL A 24 12.92 19.46 -11.20
N ILE A 25 11.90 18.66 -11.53
CA ILE A 25 11.83 17.24 -11.19
C ILE A 25 12.16 16.36 -12.40
N ALA A 26 12.08 16.90 -13.63
CA ALA A 26 12.39 16.15 -14.84
C ALA A 26 13.72 15.34 -14.78
N PRO A 27 14.85 15.88 -14.28
CA PRO A 27 16.09 15.10 -14.17
C PRO A 27 16.06 14.02 -13.07
N LEU A 28 15.13 14.12 -12.12
CA LEU A 28 14.99 13.17 -11.01
C LEU A 28 13.94 12.09 -11.31
N GLY A 29 13.22 12.22 -12.42
CA GLY A 29 12.10 11.34 -12.80
C GLY A 29 12.46 9.86 -12.96
N ILE A 30 13.71 9.53 -13.22
CA ILE A 30 14.19 8.15 -13.31
C ILE A 30 14.59 7.60 -11.93
N VAL A 31 15.21 8.43 -11.10
CA VAL A 31 15.82 7.99 -9.84
C VAL A 31 14.80 7.95 -8.70
N LEU A 32 13.91 8.95 -8.62
CA LEU A 32 12.93 9.05 -7.54
C LEU A 32 11.94 7.88 -7.48
N PRO A 33 11.36 7.41 -8.59
CA PRO A 33 10.50 6.23 -8.57
C PRO A 33 11.19 5.01 -7.98
N ILE A 34 12.44 4.76 -8.34
CA ILE A 34 13.23 3.64 -7.82
C ILE A 34 13.48 3.78 -6.32
N ILE A 35 13.83 4.98 -5.84
CA ILE A 35 14.03 5.23 -4.40
C ILE A 35 12.73 4.98 -3.63
N PHE A 36 11.60 5.52 -4.09
CA PHE A 36 10.32 5.32 -3.41
C PHE A 36 9.86 3.86 -3.46
N MET A 37 10.16 3.15 -4.54
CA MET A 37 9.84 1.72 -4.65
C MET A 37 10.71 0.87 -3.71
N LEU A 38 11.99 1.21 -3.51
CA LEU A 38 12.85 0.57 -2.51
C LEU A 38 12.38 0.85 -1.08
N LEU A 39 11.89 2.07 -0.81
CA LEU A 39 11.27 2.39 0.47
C LEU A 39 9.98 1.59 0.68
N ALA A 40 9.13 1.48 -0.34
CA ALA A 40 7.92 0.65 -0.31
C ALA A 40 8.26 -0.80 0.05
N LEU A 41 9.18 -1.40 -0.71
CA LEU A 41 9.63 -2.79 -0.48
C LEU A 41 10.17 -2.97 0.95
N SER A 42 10.99 -2.04 1.43
CA SER A 42 11.56 -2.10 2.79
C SER A 42 10.47 -2.09 3.87
N VAL A 43 9.45 -1.23 3.72
CA VAL A 43 8.34 -1.14 4.67
C VAL A 43 7.43 -2.37 4.61
N ILE A 44 7.17 -2.91 3.42
CA ILE A 44 6.38 -4.12 3.21
C ILE A 44 7.09 -5.35 3.79
N LEU A 45 8.39 -5.49 3.57
CA LEU A 45 9.21 -6.54 4.19
C LEU A 45 9.21 -6.43 5.72
N PHE A 46 9.20 -5.20 6.24
CA PHE A 46 9.07 -4.99 7.68
C PHE A 46 7.68 -5.42 8.17
N ALA A 47 6.61 -5.10 7.43
CA ALA A 47 5.25 -5.57 7.74
C ALA A 47 5.18 -7.10 7.78
N PHE A 48 5.71 -7.76 6.75
CA PHE A 48 5.80 -9.21 6.65
C PHE A 48 6.55 -9.85 7.83
N SER A 49 7.63 -9.21 8.27
CA SER A 49 8.45 -9.70 9.40
C SER A 49 7.82 -9.42 10.76
N TYR A 50 6.91 -8.44 10.86
CA TYR A 50 6.37 -7.96 12.13
C TYR A 50 5.14 -8.75 12.56
N ARG A 51 5.37 -9.91 13.19
CA ARG A 51 4.32 -10.86 13.59
C ARG A 51 3.70 -10.63 14.98
N GLN A 52 4.15 -9.63 15.71
CA GLN A 52 3.68 -9.37 17.09
C GLN A 52 2.33 -8.64 17.14
N SER A 53 1.90 -7.98 16.08
CA SER A 53 0.66 -7.21 16.06
C SER A 53 0.14 -7.01 14.64
N ALA A 54 -1.00 -7.61 14.32
CA ALA A 54 -1.68 -7.46 13.03
C ALA A 54 -2.01 -5.98 12.71
N LEU A 55 -2.42 -5.18 13.70
CA LEU A 55 -2.69 -3.74 13.50
C LEU A 55 -1.47 -2.97 13.02
N LYS A 56 -0.28 -3.29 13.53
CA LYS A 56 0.94 -2.62 13.09
C LYS A 56 1.35 -3.09 11.69
N ALA A 57 1.32 -4.41 11.43
CA ALA A 57 1.59 -4.97 10.11
C ALA A 57 0.64 -4.34 9.06
N TRP A 58 -0.66 -4.30 9.35
CA TRP A 58 -1.67 -3.65 8.50
C TRP A 58 -1.37 -2.18 8.20
N THR A 59 -0.93 -1.43 9.22
CA THR A 59 -0.52 -0.02 9.05
C THR A 59 0.72 0.12 8.18
N TYR A 60 1.71 -0.78 8.31
CA TYR A 60 2.89 -0.77 7.45
C TYR A 60 2.55 -1.09 5.99
N LEU A 61 1.60 -2.00 5.74
CA LEU A 61 1.11 -2.25 4.37
C LEU A 61 0.53 -0.99 3.74
N LEU A 62 -0.30 -0.22 4.47
CA LEU A 62 -0.80 1.06 3.97
C LEU A 62 0.33 2.03 3.60
N VAL A 63 1.36 2.12 4.45
CA VAL A 63 2.53 2.99 4.18
C VAL A 63 3.29 2.49 2.95
N GLY A 64 3.40 1.17 2.75
CA GLY A 64 3.97 0.57 1.55
C GLY A 64 3.22 0.99 0.29
N HIS A 65 1.89 0.87 0.27
CA HIS A 65 1.05 1.33 -0.84
C HIS A 65 1.20 2.82 -1.11
N PHE A 66 1.33 3.62 -0.05
CA PHE A 66 1.56 5.05 -0.20
C PHE A 66 2.87 5.36 -0.95
N PHE A 67 3.95 4.65 -0.64
CA PHE A 67 5.21 4.79 -1.36
C PHE A 67 5.13 4.27 -2.80
N ILE A 68 4.37 3.20 -3.07
CA ILE A 68 4.08 2.73 -4.44
C ILE A 68 3.36 3.84 -5.23
N ILE A 69 2.28 4.40 -4.67
CA ILE A 69 1.54 5.51 -5.30
C ILE A 69 2.49 6.68 -5.62
N THR A 70 3.34 7.04 -4.66
CA THR A 70 4.30 8.14 -4.84
C THR A 70 5.29 7.83 -5.96
N ALA A 71 5.83 6.62 -6.02
CA ALA A 71 6.75 6.20 -7.08
C ALA A 71 6.10 6.30 -8.46
N VAL A 72 4.86 5.83 -8.57
CA VAL A 72 4.10 5.87 -9.84
C VAL A 72 3.79 7.29 -10.27
N LEU A 73 3.41 8.16 -9.33
CA LEU A 73 3.16 9.59 -9.61
C LEU A 73 4.41 10.29 -10.15
N PHE A 74 5.60 9.94 -9.64
CA PHE A 74 6.86 10.46 -10.17
C PHE A 74 7.20 9.93 -11.57
N ASN A 75 6.81 8.70 -11.88
CA ASN A 75 7.09 8.08 -13.17
C ASN A 75 6.13 8.55 -14.27
N ALA A 76 4.86 8.79 -13.94
CA ALA A 76 3.77 9.01 -14.90
C ALA A 76 2.93 10.27 -14.58
N ALA A 77 3.53 11.35 -14.09
CA ALA A 77 2.88 12.51 -13.48
C ALA A 77 1.78 13.20 -14.31
N HIS A 78 1.63 12.91 -15.61
CA HIS A 78 0.72 13.67 -16.47
C HIS A 78 -0.44 12.88 -17.08
N ILE A 79 -0.49 11.54 -16.93
CA ILE A 79 -1.35 10.76 -17.80
C ILE A 79 -2.49 10.02 -17.05
N TYR A 80 -2.33 9.64 -15.78
CA TYR A 80 -3.25 8.67 -15.14
C TYR A 80 -3.75 9.07 -13.74
N THR A 81 -4.19 10.30 -13.59
CA THR A 81 -4.66 10.83 -12.29
C THR A 81 -5.88 10.07 -11.75
N ILE A 82 -6.81 9.65 -12.63
CA ILE A 82 -8.05 8.98 -12.23
C ILE A 82 -7.77 7.57 -11.73
N GLU A 83 -6.93 6.81 -12.42
CA GLU A 83 -6.57 5.44 -12.07
C GLU A 83 -5.81 5.38 -10.74
N ILE A 84 -4.92 6.34 -10.52
CA ILE A 84 -4.21 6.48 -9.24
C ILE A 84 -5.19 6.83 -8.11
N VAL A 85 -6.21 7.66 -8.39
CA VAL A 85 -7.26 7.96 -7.42
C VAL A 85 -8.08 6.71 -7.10
N PHE A 86 -8.43 5.88 -8.09
CA PHE A 86 -9.10 4.59 -7.86
C PHE A 86 -8.24 3.67 -7.00
N TYR A 87 -6.95 3.52 -7.34
CA TYR A 87 -6.02 2.72 -6.54
C TYR A 87 -5.96 3.21 -5.09
N ALA A 88 -5.68 4.50 -4.91
CA ALA A 88 -5.57 5.11 -3.59
C ALA A 88 -6.87 4.97 -2.77
N SER A 89 -8.03 5.24 -3.39
CA SER A 89 -9.32 5.11 -2.72
C SER A 89 -9.63 3.66 -2.33
N GLY A 90 -9.35 2.70 -3.20
CA GLY A 90 -9.51 1.28 -2.93
C GLY A 90 -8.67 0.81 -1.74
N VAL A 91 -7.39 1.19 -1.72
CA VAL A 91 -6.46 0.87 -0.62
C VAL A 91 -6.90 1.52 0.70
N VAL A 92 -7.30 2.80 0.68
CA VAL A 92 -7.73 3.51 1.90
C VAL A 92 -9.01 2.91 2.46
N LEU A 93 -9.99 2.57 1.62
CA LEU A 93 -11.23 1.92 2.05
C LEU A 93 -10.95 0.53 2.64
N ALA A 94 -10.13 -0.27 1.96
CA ALA A 94 -9.71 -1.58 2.43
C ALA A 94 -8.97 -1.49 3.77
N PHE A 95 -8.04 -0.52 3.89
CA PHE A 95 -7.33 -0.26 5.13
C PHE A 95 -8.29 0.09 6.27
N GLY A 96 -9.23 1.03 6.05
CA GLY A 96 -10.20 1.46 7.06
C GLY A 96 -11.06 0.31 7.55
N LEU A 97 -11.58 -0.50 6.64
CA LEU A 97 -12.39 -1.68 6.97
C LEU A 97 -11.58 -2.72 7.76
N GLY A 98 -10.38 -3.07 7.29
CA GLY A 98 -9.52 -4.04 7.97
C GLY A 98 -9.04 -3.54 9.34
N TYR A 99 -8.71 -2.25 9.46
CA TYR A 99 -8.33 -1.63 10.72
C TYR A 99 -9.47 -1.68 11.74
N TYR A 100 -10.71 -1.39 11.31
CA TYR A 100 -11.89 -1.53 12.15
C TYR A 100 -12.09 -2.97 12.63
N CYS A 101 -12.01 -3.95 11.73
CA CYS A 101 -12.12 -5.37 12.09
C CYS A 101 -11.05 -5.80 13.09
N LEU A 102 -9.79 -5.44 12.85
CA LEU A 102 -8.68 -5.77 13.75
C LEU A 102 -8.81 -5.09 15.12
N GLN A 103 -9.31 -3.86 15.18
CA GLN A 103 -9.59 -3.19 16.45
C GLN A 103 -10.70 -3.91 17.23
N LYS A 104 -11.77 -4.30 16.55
CA LYS A 104 -12.88 -5.04 17.17
C LYS A 104 -12.41 -6.39 17.71
N THR A 105 -11.63 -7.13 16.91
CA THR A 105 -11.04 -8.40 17.35
C THR A 105 -10.12 -8.23 18.56
N LYS A 106 -9.27 -7.21 18.53
CA LYS A 106 -8.40 -6.88 19.67
C LYS A 106 -9.17 -6.57 20.94
N ALA A 107 -10.34 -5.96 20.83
CA ALA A 107 -11.18 -5.64 22.00
C ALA A 107 -11.77 -6.91 22.63
N ILE A 108 -11.95 -7.99 21.85
CA ILE A 108 -12.48 -9.28 22.35
C ILE A 108 -11.36 -10.12 22.97
N ASP A 109 -10.26 -10.32 22.25
CA ASP A 109 -9.22 -11.30 22.64
C ASP A 109 -7.99 -10.69 23.31
N ASN A 110 -7.85 -9.37 23.33
CA ASN A 110 -6.66 -8.63 23.77
C ASN A 110 -5.34 -8.99 23.04
N ASP A 111 -5.31 -10.05 22.25
CA ASP A 111 -4.15 -10.52 21.47
C ASP A 111 -4.53 -10.69 20.00
N ILE A 112 -3.79 -10.02 19.11
CA ILE A 112 -3.92 -10.10 17.64
C ILE A 112 -2.56 -10.39 16.99
N ALA A 113 -1.73 -11.19 17.67
CA ALA A 113 -0.43 -11.56 17.14
C ALA A 113 -0.57 -12.57 15.99
N LEU A 114 0.11 -12.31 14.87
CA LEU A 114 0.04 -13.13 13.64
C LEU A 114 0.80 -14.48 13.77
N ASN A 115 1.52 -14.70 14.85
CA ASN A 115 2.23 -15.94 15.12
C ASN A 115 1.37 -16.99 15.86
N ARG A 116 0.10 -16.72 16.09
CA ARG A 116 -0.85 -17.61 16.75
C ARG A 116 -2.09 -17.80 15.87
N PHE A 117 -2.70 -18.98 15.98
CA PHE A 117 -3.98 -19.24 15.36
C PHE A 117 -5.10 -18.77 16.30
N HIS A 118 -5.98 -17.91 15.80
CA HIS A 118 -7.03 -17.26 16.60
C HIS A 118 -8.45 -17.77 16.26
N GLY A 119 -8.69 -18.36 15.11
CA GLY A 119 -9.99 -18.92 14.74
C GLY A 119 -11.15 -17.92 14.69
N TYR A 120 -10.89 -16.63 14.49
CA TYR A 120 -11.89 -15.54 14.56
C TYR A 120 -13.13 -15.72 13.66
N ILE A 121 -12.99 -16.44 12.56
CA ILE A 121 -14.12 -16.67 11.65
C ILE A 121 -15.21 -17.52 12.33
N TYR A 122 -14.85 -18.35 13.29
CA TYR A 122 -15.80 -19.18 14.05
C TYR A 122 -16.43 -18.43 15.23
N GLU A 123 -15.72 -17.47 15.80
CA GLU A 123 -16.20 -16.71 16.95
C GLU A 123 -17.01 -15.47 16.53
N SER A 124 -16.66 -14.86 15.40
CA SER A 124 -17.31 -13.67 14.85
C SER A 124 -17.31 -13.70 13.32
N GLU A 125 -18.19 -14.51 12.74
CA GLU A 125 -18.30 -14.74 11.29
C GLU A 125 -18.33 -13.42 10.49
N THR A 126 -19.16 -12.47 10.91
CA THR A 126 -19.29 -11.18 10.23
C THR A 126 -17.98 -10.38 10.23
N THR A 127 -17.27 -10.37 11.36
CA THR A 127 -15.99 -9.62 11.46
C THR A 127 -14.91 -10.31 10.65
N GLY A 128 -14.86 -11.64 10.69
CA GLY A 128 -13.94 -12.45 9.89
C GLY A 128 -14.18 -12.26 8.38
N PHE A 129 -15.45 -12.29 7.95
CA PHE A 129 -15.80 -12.06 6.55
C PHE A 129 -15.45 -10.63 6.09
N LEU A 130 -15.76 -9.61 6.87
CA LEU A 130 -15.41 -8.23 6.55
C LEU A 130 -13.90 -8.02 6.49
N PHE A 131 -13.14 -8.69 7.37
CA PHE A 131 -11.69 -8.65 7.31
C PHE A 131 -11.15 -9.33 6.04
N LEU A 132 -11.73 -10.45 5.63
CA LEU A 132 -11.38 -11.10 4.35
C LEU A 132 -11.64 -10.17 3.16
N VAL A 133 -12.78 -9.47 3.13
CA VAL A 133 -13.10 -8.47 2.10
C VAL A 133 -12.08 -7.33 2.11
N ALA A 134 -11.69 -6.86 3.30
CA ALA A 134 -10.65 -5.85 3.44
C ALA A 134 -9.29 -6.33 2.94
N ALA A 135 -8.91 -7.58 3.24
CA ALA A 135 -7.66 -8.18 2.77
C ALA A 135 -7.64 -8.28 1.24
N ILE A 136 -8.72 -8.79 0.63
CA ILE A 136 -8.89 -8.85 -0.83
C ILE A 136 -8.79 -7.44 -1.44
N GLY A 137 -9.38 -6.42 -0.79
CA GLY A 137 -9.29 -5.03 -1.21
C GLY A 137 -7.87 -4.47 -1.14
N MET A 138 -7.12 -4.81 -0.08
CA MET A 138 -5.73 -4.37 0.10
C MET A 138 -4.79 -5.03 -0.92
N LEU A 139 -5.04 -6.29 -1.28
CA LEU A 139 -4.32 -7.02 -2.32
C LEU A 139 -4.59 -6.50 -3.74
N GLY A 140 -5.65 -5.70 -3.93
CA GLY A 140 -6.07 -5.27 -5.25
C GLY A 140 -6.61 -6.40 -6.11
N PHE A 141 -7.46 -7.26 -5.54
CA PHE A 141 -8.09 -8.35 -6.29
C PHE A 141 -9.03 -7.80 -7.39
N PRO A 142 -9.23 -8.50 -8.54
CA PRO A 142 -9.93 -7.99 -9.73
C PRO A 142 -11.31 -7.34 -9.54
N ILE A 143 -11.99 -7.60 -8.44
CA ILE A 143 -13.30 -7.00 -8.13
C ILE A 143 -13.19 -5.71 -7.28
N THR A 144 -12.00 -5.26 -6.98
CA THR A 144 -11.77 -4.10 -6.10
C THR A 144 -11.34 -2.86 -6.89
N ALA A 145 -11.60 -1.66 -6.34
CA ALA A 145 -11.17 -0.42 -6.96
C ALA A 145 -9.63 -0.32 -7.05
N ALA A 146 -8.91 -0.92 -6.12
CA ALA A 146 -7.45 -0.95 -6.15
C ALA A 146 -6.90 -1.72 -7.37
N PHE A 147 -7.60 -2.75 -7.84
CA PHE A 147 -7.19 -3.52 -9.02
C PHE A 147 -7.08 -2.66 -10.29
N ILE A 148 -8.04 -1.76 -10.51
CA ILE A 148 -8.02 -0.87 -11.68
C ILE A 148 -6.71 -0.09 -11.74
N GLY A 149 -6.27 0.45 -10.60
CA GLY A 149 -5.02 1.19 -10.52
C GLY A 149 -3.79 0.29 -10.70
N ILE A 150 -3.80 -0.91 -10.13
CA ILE A 150 -2.69 -1.86 -10.26
C ILE A 150 -2.52 -2.30 -11.72
N ASP A 151 -3.60 -2.66 -12.40
CA ASP A 151 -3.59 -3.09 -13.80
C ASP A 151 -3.02 -1.98 -14.70
N VAL A 152 -3.48 -0.75 -14.49
CA VAL A 152 -2.98 0.42 -15.21
C VAL A 152 -1.49 0.65 -14.93
N ILE A 153 -1.05 0.58 -13.68
CA ILE A 153 0.36 0.76 -13.31
C ILE A 153 1.24 -0.23 -14.06
N PHE A 154 0.87 -1.52 -14.09
CA PHE A 154 1.65 -2.54 -14.81
C PHE A 154 1.60 -2.37 -16.34
N THR A 155 0.51 -1.85 -16.87
CA THR A 155 0.37 -1.62 -18.32
C THR A 155 1.21 -0.45 -18.81
N TYR A 156 1.39 0.58 -17.99
CA TYR A 156 2.02 1.83 -18.41
C TYR A 156 3.44 2.07 -17.88
N VAL A 157 3.98 1.18 -17.05
CA VAL A 157 5.41 1.20 -16.79
C VAL A 157 6.13 0.77 -18.08
N GLU A 158 6.99 1.63 -18.61
CA GLU A 158 7.68 1.38 -19.89
C GLU A 158 8.56 0.14 -19.79
N SER A 159 8.60 -0.63 -20.89
CA SER A 159 9.31 -1.92 -20.93
C SER A 159 10.83 -1.82 -20.76
N ASP A 160 11.41 -0.64 -20.87
CA ASP A 160 12.81 -0.35 -20.59
C ASP A 160 13.11 -0.13 -19.10
N GLN A 161 12.05 0.07 -18.28
CA GLN A 161 12.15 0.29 -16.83
C GLN A 161 12.11 -1.04 -16.05
N LEU A 162 12.87 -2.03 -16.46
CA LEU A 162 12.87 -3.38 -15.86
C LEU A 162 13.07 -3.40 -14.34
N ILE A 163 13.90 -2.50 -13.81
CA ILE A 163 14.15 -2.40 -12.37
C ILE A 163 12.87 -1.96 -11.63
N LEU A 164 12.15 -1.00 -12.17
CA LEU A 164 10.92 -0.49 -11.57
C LEU A 164 9.83 -1.57 -11.58
N ILE A 165 9.68 -2.28 -12.71
CA ILE A 165 8.74 -3.41 -12.85
C ILE A 165 9.06 -4.51 -11.84
N ALA A 166 10.34 -4.90 -11.74
CA ALA A 166 10.76 -5.94 -10.82
C ALA A 166 10.51 -5.57 -9.35
N LEU A 167 10.81 -4.33 -8.96
CA LEU A 167 10.54 -3.83 -7.61
C LEU A 167 9.03 -3.78 -7.32
N LEU A 168 8.23 -3.35 -8.29
CA LEU A 168 6.77 -3.30 -8.17
C LEU A 168 6.19 -4.70 -7.97
N ALA A 169 6.62 -5.66 -8.80
CA ALA A 169 6.20 -7.06 -8.69
C ALA A 169 6.58 -7.67 -7.32
N LEU A 170 7.79 -7.38 -6.83
CA LEU A 170 8.23 -7.81 -5.50
C LEU A 170 7.39 -7.16 -4.39
N CYS A 171 7.05 -5.88 -4.50
CA CYS A 171 6.18 -5.22 -3.52
C CYS A 171 4.83 -5.91 -3.43
N PHE A 172 4.16 -6.18 -4.56
CA PHE A 172 2.86 -6.87 -4.56
C PHE A 172 2.96 -8.30 -4.06
N LEU A 173 3.99 -9.05 -4.47
CA LEU A 173 4.24 -10.39 -3.95
C LEU A 173 4.33 -10.40 -2.40
N PHE A 174 5.08 -9.47 -1.82
CA PHE A 174 5.22 -9.42 -0.37
C PHE A 174 3.99 -8.83 0.34
N ILE A 175 3.18 -8.01 -0.31
CA ILE A 175 1.88 -7.59 0.21
C ILE A 175 0.94 -8.80 0.32
N GLU A 176 0.94 -9.69 -0.68
CA GLU A 176 0.14 -10.93 -0.66
C GLU A 176 0.56 -11.90 0.44
N LEU A 177 1.85 -11.92 0.78
CA LEU A 177 2.40 -12.82 1.81
C LEU A 177 2.31 -12.25 3.23
N ALA A 178 2.07 -10.96 3.40
CA ALA A 178 2.07 -10.29 4.70
C ALA A 178 0.73 -10.38 5.43
#